data_82a3f1c3f316a9f69675374bf35b5285
#
_entry.id   82a3f1c3f316a9f69675374bf35b5285
#
_cell.length_a   1.000
_cell.length_b   1.000
_cell.length_c   1.000
_cell.angle_alpha   90.00
_cell.angle_beta   90.00
_cell.angle_gamma   90.00
#
_symmetry.space_group_name_H-M   'P 1'
#
loop_
_entity.id
_entity.type
_entity.pdbx_description
1 polymer ?
#
loop_
_entity_poly.entity_id
_entity_poly.type
_entity_poly.pdbx_seq_one_letter_code
_entity_poly.pdbx_strand_id
1 'polypeptide(L)'
;MKIKKIVLEKWIDPALISHYLTKKFGDKGLAWLDSDGKENGEWSIIGIKPKKIIQSRDINNLDKTNNPFNNLRNIEKGFWIGWLSYEAGVYIEPKNPWKKSNMATLWIASYDPIIKCNLIKKEIIIEGTN
;
A
#
# COMPACT_ATOMS: atom_id res chain seq x y z
N MET A 1 -10.64 11.81 -14.41
CA MET A 1 -11.12 11.09 -13.22
C MET A 1 -11.18 12.06 -12.05
N LYS A 2 -12.36 12.30 -11.52
CA LYS A 2 -12.55 13.30 -10.45
C LYS A 2 -12.48 12.61 -9.10
N ILE A 3 -11.51 13.00 -8.27
CA ILE A 3 -11.40 12.51 -6.90
C ILE A 3 -12.44 13.21 -6.04
N LYS A 4 -13.23 12.41 -5.32
CA LYS A 4 -14.17 12.89 -4.30
C LYS A 4 -13.52 12.76 -2.94
N LYS A 5 -13.80 13.70 -2.07
CA LYS A 5 -13.28 13.75 -0.72
C LYS A 5 -14.42 13.93 0.27
N ILE A 6 -14.44 13.09 1.30
CA ILE A 6 -15.40 13.17 2.40
C ILE A 6 -14.61 13.33 3.70
N VAL A 7 -14.96 14.32 4.50
CA VAL A 7 -14.40 14.53 5.83
C VAL A 7 -15.43 14.07 6.85
N LEU A 8 -15.02 13.17 7.76
CA LEU A 8 -15.90 12.68 8.83
C LEU A 8 -15.92 13.67 9.99
N GLU A 9 -17.10 13.83 10.59
CA GLU A 9 -17.30 14.75 11.73
C GLU A 9 -16.71 14.23 13.04
N LYS A 10 -16.52 12.90 13.17
CA LYS A 10 -16.04 12.28 14.40
C LYS A 10 -14.69 11.61 14.18
N TRP A 11 -13.81 11.75 15.15
CA TRP A 11 -12.57 10.99 15.21
C TRP A 11 -12.84 9.55 15.65
N ILE A 12 -12.24 8.60 14.92
CA ILE A 12 -12.19 7.20 15.28
C ILE A 12 -10.73 6.76 15.18
N ASP A 13 -10.25 6.06 16.18
CA ASP A 13 -8.88 5.55 16.16
C ASP A 13 -8.64 4.64 14.94
N PRO A 14 -7.53 4.82 14.20
CA PRO A 14 -7.23 3.99 13.03
C PRO A 14 -7.23 2.48 13.31
N ALA A 15 -6.81 2.06 14.49
CA ALA A 15 -6.85 0.65 14.89
C ALA A 15 -8.28 0.11 14.94
N LEU A 16 -9.22 0.90 15.45
CA LEU A 16 -10.64 0.52 15.46
C LEU A 16 -11.24 0.49 14.06
N ILE A 17 -10.88 1.43 13.20
CA ILE A 17 -11.31 1.43 11.79
C ILE A 17 -10.81 0.18 11.10
N SER A 18 -9.53 -0.14 11.22
CA SER A 18 -8.92 -1.31 10.61
C SER A 18 -9.55 -2.61 11.10
N HIS A 19 -9.83 -2.71 12.39
CA HIS A 19 -10.49 -3.86 12.99
C HIS A 19 -11.92 -4.04 12.46
N TYR A 20 -12.69 -2.98 12.41
CA TYR A 20 -14.06 -3.00 11.87
C TYR A 20 -14.08 -3.41 10.40
N LEU A 21 -13.21 -2.83 9.59
CA LEU A 21 -13.12 -3.14 8.16
C LEU A 21 -12.69 -4.59 7.92
N THR A 22 -11.77 -5.08 8.72
CA THR A 22 -11.31 -6.48 8.65
C THR A 22 -12.45 -7.45 8.95
N LYS A 23 -13.27 -7.16 9.96
CA LYS A 23 -14.43 -7.97 10.28
C LYS A 23 -15.49 -7.96 9.17
N LYS A 24 -15.69 -6.81 8.54
CA LYS A 24 -16.71 -6.64 7.50
C LYS A 24 -16.29 -7.22 6.15
N PHE A 25 -15.05 -7.04 5.75
CA PHE A 25 -14.54 -7.36 4.40
C PHE A 25 -13.47 -8.45 4.37
N GLY A 26 -13.02 -8.96 5.53
CA GLY A 26 -11.87 -9.84 5.64
C GLY A 26 -10.56 -9.07 5.68
N ASP A 27 -9.48 -9.76 6.03
CA ASP A 27 -8.14 -9.18 6.18
C ASP A 27 -7.31 -9.25 4.90
N LYS A 28 -7.79 -9.92 3.87
CA LYS A 28 -7.06 -10.15 2.64
C LYS A 28 -6.85 -8.84 1.88
N GLY A 29 -5.59 -8.44 1.75
CA GLY A 29 -5.22 -7.21 1.09
C GLY A 29 -5.44 -5.95 1.91
N LEU A 30 -5.66 -6.05 3.22
CA LEU A 30 -5.65 -4.90 4.10
C LEU A 30 -4.25 -4.28 4.09
N ALA A 31 -4.18 -2.97 3.88
CA ALA A 31 -2.98 -2.18 4.07
C ALA A 31 -3.25 -1.10 5.11
N TRP A 32 -2.39 -1.05 6.11
CA TRP A 32 -2.47 -0.02 7.14
C TRP A 32 -1.07 0.50 7.42
N LEU A 33 -0.83 1.74 6.97
CA LEU A 33 0.39 2.48 7.21
C LEU A 33 0.15 3.40 8.39
N ASP A 34 0.69 3.04 9.52
CA ASP A 34 0.50 3.78 10.77
C ASP A 34 1.66 4.73 11.06
N SER A 35 1.39 5.73 11.87
CA SER A 35 2.36 6.72 12.34
C SER A 35 2.18 6.97 13.84
N ASP A 36 3.17 7.59 14.46
CA ASP A 36 3.15 7.85 15.90
C ASP A 36 2.32 9.07 16.30
N GLY A 37 1.88 9.88 15.36
CA GLY A 37 1.13 11.11 15.62
C GLY A 37 1.95 12.23 16.24
N LYS A 38 3.28 12.15 16.11
CA LYS A 38 4.24 13.14 16.64
C LYS A 38 5.06 13.76 15.51
N GLU A 39 6.28 14.17 15.80
CA GLU A 39 7.16 14.87 14.84
C GLU A 39 7.42 14.11 13.54
N ASN A 40 7.42 12.78 13.58
CA ASN A 40 7.80 11.94 12.43
C ASN A 40 6.62 11.37 11.64
N GLY A 41 5.39 11.63 12.06
CA GLY A 41 4.25 11.07 11.36
C GLY A 41 2.91 11.66 11.76
N GLU A 42 2.30 12.36 10.82
CA GLU A 42 0.99 13.00 11.00
C GLU A 42 -0.17 12.11 10.54
N TRP A 43 0.10 11.20 9.61
CA TRP A 43 -0.94 10.46 8.91
C TRP A 43 -0.89 8.95 9.18
N SER A 44 -2.07 8.37 9.31
CA SER A 44 -2.31 6.93 9.22
C SER A 44 -3.17 6.67 8.00
N ILE A 45 -2.78 5.72 7.14
CA ILE A 45 -3.47 5.47 5.86
C ILE A 45 -3.94 4.02 5.84
N ILE A 46 -5.20 3.80 5.49
CA ILE A 46 -5.81 2.48 5.45
C ILE A 46 -6.42 2.23 4.07
N GLY A 47 -6.07 1.09 3.48
CA GLY A 47 -6.70 0.55 2.28
C GLY A 47 -7.29 -0.82 2.56
N ILE A 48 -8.48 -1.06 2.08
CA ILE A 48 -9.19 -2.34 2.21
C ILE A 48 -9.83 -2.72 0.87
N LYS A 49 -9.98 -4.01 0.62
CA LYS A 49 -10.53 -4.54 -0.64
C LYS A 49 -9.81 -3.99 -1.86
N PRO A 50 -8.56 -4.36 -2.08
CA PRO A 50 -7.81 -3.85 -3.22
C PRO A 50 -8.50 -4.16 -4.54
N LYS A 51 -8.51 -3.20 -5.44
CA LYS A 51 -9.05 -3.37 -6.81
C LYS A 51 -8.10 -4.14 -7.71
N LYS A 52 -6.81 -3.94 -7.52
CA LYS A 52 -5.77 -4.59 -8.32
C LYS A 52 -4.55 -4.85 -7.46
N ILE A 53 -3.94 -6.01 -7.65
CA ILE A 53 -2.69 -6.39 -6.97
C ILE A 53 -1.65 -6.68 -8.04
N ILE A 54 -0.46 -6.13 -7.87
CA ILE A 54 0.70 -6.40 -8.72
C ILE A 54 1.80 -7.00 -7.85
N GLN A 55 2.35 -8.13 -8.28
CA GLN A 55 3.43 -8.81 -7.58
C GLN A 55 4.56 -9.15 -8.54
N SER A 56 5.79 -9.12 -8.02
CA SER A 56 6.99 -9.68 -8.66
C SER A 56 7.66 -10.61 -7.65
N ARG A 57 7.96 -11.85 -8.03
CA ARG A 57 8.41 -12.87 -7.06
C ARG A 57 9.76 -13.51 -7.35
N ASP A 58 10.09 -13.77 -8.59
CA ASP A 58 11.22 -14.63 -8.93
C ASP A 58 12.49 -13.84 -9.24
N ILE A 59 13.43 -13.84 -8.29
CA ILE A 59 14.73 -13.19 -8.45
C ILE A 59 15.74 -14.03 -9.26
N ASN A 60 15.47 -15.31 -9.48
CA ASN A 60 16.36 -16.18 -10.26
C ASN A 60 16.07 -16.08 -11.76
N ASN A 61 14.83 -15.81 -12.11
CA ASN A 61 14.43 -15.57 -13.49
C ASN A 61 14.36 -14.07 -13.73
N LEU A 62 15.47 -13.49 -14.19
CA LEU A 62 15.60 -12.05 -14.46
C LEU A 62 14.81 -11.62 -15.71
N ASP A 63 13.67 -12.23 -15.92
CA ASP A 63 12.73 -11.90 -16.97
C ASP A 63 12.15 -10.49 -16.74
N LYS A 64 11.98 -9.74 -17.83
CA LYS A 64 11.39 -8.40 -17.81
C LYS A 64 9.99 -8.37 -17.21
N THR A 65 9.22 -9.45 -17.31
CA THR A 65 7.87 -9.54 -16.75
C THR A 65 7.84 -9.58 -15.23
N ASN A 66 8.93 -10.04 -14.60
CA ASN A 66 9.10 -10.10 -13.15
C ASN A 66 9.89 -8.92 -12.58
N ASN A 67 10.40 -8.03 -13.43
CA ASN A 67 11.16 -6.89 -12.97
C ASN A 67 10.25 -5.91 -12.20
N PRO A 68 10.46 -5.75 -10.88
CA PRO A 68 9.59 -4.90 -10.06
C PRO A 68 9.61 -3.44 -10.49
N PHE A 69 10.73 -2.95 -10.99
CA PHE A 69 10.86 -1.55 -11.42
C PHE A 69 10.04 -1.29 -12.70
N ASN A 70 10.00 -2.24 -13.64
CA ASN A 70 9.15 -2.12 -14.82
C ASN A 70 7.67 -2.15 -14.44
N ASN A 71 7.29 -3.01 -13.51
CA ASN A 71 5.93 -3.08 -13.01
C ASN A 71 5.50 -1.78 -12.32
N LEU A 72 6.41 -1.16 -11.54
CA LEU A 72 6.15 0.14 -10.92
C LEU A 72 5.99 1.28 -11.94
N ARG A 73 6.76 1.27 -13.03
CA ARG A 73 6.64 2.29 -14.08
C ARG A 73 5.31 2.25 -14.83
N ASN A 74 4.67 1.10 -14.86
CA ASN A 74 3.47 0.86 -15.65
C ASN A 74 2.17 0.89 -14.83
N ILE A 75 2.22 1.32 -13.58
CA ILE A 75 1.02 1.43 -12.75
C ILE A 75 0.11 2.55 -13.24
N GLU A 76 -1.18 2.32 -13.17
CA GLU A 76 -2.21 3.30 -13.50
C GLU A 76 -2.32 4.37 -12.42
N LYS A 77 -2.93 5.50 -12.77
CA LYS A 77 -3.24 6.54 -11.78
C LYS A 77 -4.16 5.99 -10.70
N GLY A 78 -3.92 6.41 -9.45
CA GLY A 78 -4.72 5.98 -8.31
C GLY A 78 -3.91 5.95 -7.03
N PHE A 79 -4.50 5.35 -6.01
CA PHE A 79 -3.86 5.17 -4.71
C PHE A 79 -3.28 3.76 -4.64
N TRP A 80 -1.96 3.68 -4.52
CA TRP A 80 -1.24 2.42 -4.46
C TRP A 80 -0.48 2.33 -3.15
N ILE A 81 -0.62 1.21 -2.46
CA ILE A 81 0.08 0.93 -1.20
C ILE A 81 0.75 -0.43 -1.34
N GLY A 82 1.98 -0.52 -0.87
CA GLY A 82 2.71 -1.77 -0.89
C GLY A 82 4.16 -1.61 -0.48
N TRP A 83 5.00 -2.53 -0.94
CA TRP A 83 6.40 -2.57 -0.55
C TRP A 83 7.27 -3.12 -1.67
N LEU A 84 8.53 -2.74 -1.61
CA LEU A 84 9.60 -3.20 -2.48
C LEU A 84 10.68 -3.82 -1.57
N SER A 85 11.07 -5.06 -1.84
CA SER A 85 12.06 -5.73 -1.03
C SER A 85 13.50 -5.36 -1.43
N TYR A 86 14.44 -5.60 -0.53
CA TYR A 86 15.86 -5.45 -0.83
C TYR A 86 16.32 -6.34 -1.98
N GLU A 87 15.74 -7.52 -2.11
CA GLU A 87 16.05 -8.48 -3.16
C GLU A 87 15.73 -7.95 -4.57
N ALA A 88 14.89 -6.93 -4.67
CA ALA A 88 14.66 -6.24 -5.94
C ALA A 88 15.92 -5.62 -6.52
N GLY A 89 16.93 -5.35 -5.70
CA GLY A 89 18.25 -4.86 -6.14
C GLY A 89 18.95 -5.75 -7.14
N VAL A 90 18.61 -7.04 -7.22
CA VAL A 90 19.17 -7.96 -8.23
C VAL A 90 18.93 -7.48 -9.67
N TYR A 91 17.88 -6.73 -9.90
CA TYR A 91 17.55 -6.18 -11.23
C TYR A 91 18.35 -4.93 -11.57
N ILE A 92 19.12 -4.39 -10.63
CA ILE A 92 19.98 -3.22 -10.79
C ILE A 92 21.46 -3.61 -10.68
N GLU A 93 21.79 -4.44 -9.67
CA GLU A 93 23.14 -4.86 -9.37
C GLU A 93 23.40 -6.29 -9.85
N PRO A 94 24.27 -6.49 -10.87
CA PRO A 94 24.54 -7.84 -11.40
C PRO A 94 25.22 -8.78 -10.41
N LYS A 95 25.98 -8.24 -9.45
CA LYS A 95 26.64 -9.00 -8.37
C LYS A 95 25.81 -8.95 -7.11
N ASN A 96 24.87 -9.85 -7.03
CA ASN A 96 23.85 -9.86 -6.01
C ASN A 96 24.24 -10.77 -4.84
N PRO A 97 24.38 -10.24 -3.60
CA PRO A 97 24.67 -11.03 -2.42
C PRO A 97 23.44 -11.69 -1.80
N TRP A 98 22.22 -11.35 -2.28
CA TRP A 98 20.99 -11.78 -1.64
C TRP A 98 20.64 -13.22 -1.96
N LYS A 99 20.21 -13.95 -0.94
CA LYS A 99 19.72 -15.32 -1.08
C LYS A 99 18.30 -15.32 -1.64
N LYS A 100 17.95 -16.43 -2.31
CA LYS A 100 16.57 -16.66 -2.75
C LYS A 100 15.61 -16.58 -1.56
N SER A 101 14.56 -15.81 -1.70
CA SER A 101 13.48 -15.65 -0.72
C SER A 101 12.16 -16.06 -1.33
N ASN A 102 11.25 -16.61 -0.51
CA ASN A 102 9.87 -16.86 -0.91
C ASN A 102 9.01 -15.59 -0.91
N MET A 103 9.52 -14.49 -0.37
CA MET A 103 8.83 -13.21 -0.42
C MET A 103 8.84 -12.63 -1.84
N ALA A 104 7.76 -11.98 -2.19
CA ALA A 104 7.73 -11.17 -3.40
C ALA A 104 8.80 -10.07 -3.36
N THR A 105 9.40 -9.75 -4.50
CA THR A 105 10.28 -8.58 -4.63
C THR A 105 9.51 -7.28 -4.65
N LEU A 106 8.28 -7.34 -5.13
CA LEU A 106 7.32 -6.24 -5.14
C LEU A 106 5.94 -6.79 -4.81
N TRP A 107 5.25 -6.12 -3.92
CA TRP A 107 3.81 -6.29 -3.72
C TRP A 107 3.19 -4.91 -3.56
N ILE A 108 2.32 -4.52 -4.48
CA ILE A 108 1.55 -3.29 -4.41
C ILE A 108 0.10 -3.55 -4.80
N ALA A 109 -0.80 -2.82 -4.17
CA ALA A 109 -2.22 -2.92 -4.45
C ALA A 109 -2.86 -1.54 -4.59
N SER A 110 -3.83 -1.44 -5.49
CA SER A 110 -4.60 -0.21 -5.66
C SER A 110 -5.87 -0.25 -4.82
N TYR A 111 -6.18 0.87 -4.22
CA TYR A 111 -7.34 1.05 -3.35
C TYR A 111 -8.17 2.25 -3.80
N ASP A 112 -9.47 2.10 -3.77
CA ASP A 112 -10.42 3.16 -4.09
C ASP A 112 -11.76 2.85 -3.43
N PRO A 113 -12.13 3.56 -2.36
CA PRO A 113 -11.42 4.68 -1.74
C PRO A 113 -10.28 4.26 -0.81
N ILE A 114 -9.51 5.24 -0.35
CA ILE A 114 -8.61 5.12 0.79
C ILE A 114 -9.10 5.95 1.97
N ILE A 115 -8.69 5.55 3.17
CA ILE A 115 -8.98 6.27 4.41
C ILE A 115 -7.69 6.89 4.92
N LYS A 116 -7.71 8.18 5.17
CA LYS A 116 -6.58 8.95 5.68
C LYS A 116 -6.96 9.55 7.03
N CYS A 117 -6.21 9.21 8.06
CA CYS A 117 -6.43 9.71 9.41
C CYS A 117 -5.31 10.68 9.78
N ASN A 118 -5.64 11.93 10.00
CA ASN A 118 -4.69 12.89 10.54
C ASN A 118 -4.66 12.75 12.07
N LEU A 119 -3.56 12.23 12.61
CA LEU A 119 -3.44 11.90 14.02
C LEU A 119 -3.29 13.15 14.91
N ILE A 120 -2.79 14.24 14.34
CA ILE A 120 -2.58 15.50 15.05
C ILE A 120 -3.88 16.31 15.08
N LYS A 121 -4.50 16.52 13.93
CA LYS A 121 -5.74 17.29 13.81
C LYS A 121 -6.99 16.50 14.22
N LYS A 122 -6.87 15.18 14.41
CA LYS A 122 -8.00 14.28 14.68
C LYS A 122 -9.09 14.37 13.62
N GLU A 123 -8.68 14.29 12.37
CA GLU A 123 -9.54 14.38 11.20
C GLU A 123 -9.42 13.11 10.36
N ILE A 124 -10.56 12.58 9.91
CA ILE A 124 -10.61 11.43 9.02
C ILE A 124 -11.13 11.86 7.66
N ILE A 125 -10.39 11.51 6.62
CA ILE A 125 -10.69 11.84 5.24
C ILE A 125 -10.83 10.54 4.45
N ILE A 126 -11.91 10.40 3.70
CA ILE A 126 -12.09 9.32 2.74
C ILE A 126 -11.96 9.92 1.34
N GLU A 127 -11.00 9.43 0.58
CA GLU A 127 -10.74 9.88 -0.79
C GLU A 127 -10.92 8.75 -1.78
N GLY A 128 -11.62 9.00 -2.86
CA GLY A 128 -11.85 8.01 -3.90
C GLY A 128 -12.48 8.60 -5.15
N THR A 129 -12.68 7.73 -6.15
CA THR A 129 -13.30 8.13 -7.43
C THR A 129 -14.78 7.82 -7.46
N ASN A 130 -15.26 7.06 -6.50
CA ASN A 130 -16.67 6.67 -6.38
C ASN A 130 -17.33 7.27 -5.13
#